data_3be6a4262433ce97d7b79e58ed4166e7
#
_entry.id   3be6a4262433ce97d7b79e58ed4166e7
#
_cell.length_a   1.000
_cell.length_b   1.000
_cell.length_c   1.000
_cell.angle_alpha   90.00
_cell.angle_beta   90.00
_cell.angle_gamma   90.00
#
_symmetry.space_group_name_H-M   'P 1'
#
loop_
_entity.id
_entity.type
_entity.pdbx_description
1 polymer ?
#
loop_
_entity_poly.entity_id
_entity_poly.type
_entity_poly.pdbx_seq_one_letter_code
_entity_poly.pdbx_strand_id
1 'polypeptide(L)'
;GLVGSEMCIRDSPKAFAITHSNAADYSQFKAEMKTLQYSLYLQDQMNISENFKLTAGIRFEMPKYPSLKNNYNEDFARCDFGGVSYSTDQVPSAKISVSPRVGFNWDITGERKYVLRGGTGLYVGRLPFVWLVSAVGNSNVGQNQYYYTKVADCLLYTSDAADDKA
;
A
#
# COMPACT_ATOMS: atom_id res chain seq x y z
N GLY A 1 -11.23 15.40 -8.73
CA GLY A 1 -12.41 15.36 -7.88
C GLY A 1 -12.24 16.17 -6.62
N LEU A 2 -13.19 17.02 -6.35
CA LEU A 2 -13.28 17.73 -5.08
C LEU A 2 -13.74 16.73 -4.02
N VAL A 3 -12.84 16.35 -3.13
CA VAL A 3 -13.20 15.62 -1.91
C VAL A 3 -13.38 16.68 -0.83
N GLY A 4 -14.57 17.25 -0.74
CA GLY A 4 -14.98 18.10 0.35
C GLY A 4 -15.85 17.32 1.29
N SER A 5 -15.45 17.15 2.54
CA SER A 5 -16.37 16.78 3.60
C SER A 5 -17.32 17.95 3.82
N GLU A 6 -18.61 17.71 3.60
CA GLU A 6 -19.76 18.53 3.95
C GLU A 6 -19.60 20.03 3.63
N MET A 7 -19.94 20.40 2.43
CA MET A 7 -20.17 21.80 2.07
C MET A 7 -21.50 22.26 2.67
N CYS A 8 -21.46 22.79 3.89
CA CYS A 8 -22.49 23.71 4.31
C CYS A 8 -22.28 25.02 3.55
N ILE A 9 -23.30 25.50 2.87
CA ILE A 9 -23.32 26.69 2.00
C ILE A 9 -22.88 27.98 2.69
N ARG A 10 -22.60 27.95 3.99
CA ARG A 10 -22.19 29.09 4.83
C ARG A 10 -20.84 28.99 5.51
N ASP A 11 -20.16 27.85 5.41
CA ASP A 11 -18.90 27.66 6.13
C ASP A 11 -17.71 27.76 5.18
N SER A 12 -16.78 28.63 5.51
CA SER A 12 -15.50 28.72 4.82
C SER A 12 -14.73 27.39 4.97
N PRO A 13 -14.17 26.84 3.91
CA PRO A 13 -13.41 25.58 3.99
C PRO A 13 -12.19 25.77 4.90
N LYS A 14 -12.00 24.87 5.87
CA LYS A 14 -10.82 24.90 6.75
C LYS A 14 -9.54 24.54 6.02
N ALA A 15 -9.67 23.77 4.96
CA ALA A 15 -8.55 23.31 4.13
C ALA A 15 -9.02 23.08 2.70
N PHE A 16 -8.14 23.33 1.77
CA PHE A 16 -8.40 23.18 0.34
C PHE A 16 -7.19 22.54 -0.32
N ALA A 17 -7.42 21.55 -1.17
CA ALA A 17 -6.35 20.90 -1.92
C ALA A 17 -6.71 20.84 -3.40
N ILE A 18 -5.79 21.24 -4.26
CA ILE A 18 -5.86 21.01 -5.71
C ILE A 18 -4.73 20.09 -6.11
N THR A 19 -5.08 19.06 -6.87
CA THR A 19 -4.12 18.19 -7.53
C THR A 19 -4.24 18.37 -9.03
N HIS A 20 -3.14 18.66 -9.70
CA HIS A 20 -3.09 18.74 -11.15
C HIS A 20 -1.99 17.83 -11.73
N SER A 21 -2.21 17.35 -12.94
CA SER A 21 -1.22 16.57 -13.69
C SER A 21 -0.10 17.48 -14.21
N ASN A 22 1.13 16.97 -14.21
CA ASN A 22 2.28 17.62 -14.82
C ASN A 22 2.41 17.31 -16.31
N ALA A 23 1.50 16.51 -16.88
CA ALA A 23 1.49 16.23 -18.32
C ALA A 23 1.12 17.48 -19.12
N ALA A 24 1.80 17.69 -20.26
CA ALA A 24 1.58 18.87 -21.10
C ALA A 24 0.17 18.96 -21.68
N ASP A 25 -0.51 17.84 -21.82
CA ASP A 25 -1.89 17.69 -22.30
C ASP A 25 -2.94 17.72 -21.17
N TYR A 26 -2.51 17.93 -19.93
CA TYR A 26 -3.34 17.86 -18.72
C TYR A 26 -4.08 16.53 -18.54
N SER A 27 -3.63 15.48 -19.21
CA SER A 27 -4.21 14.15 -19.02
C SER A 27 -4.08 13.71 -17.56
N GLN A 28 -5.06 12.95 -17.09
CA GLN A 28 -5.07 12.45 -15.73
C GLN A 28 -3.85 11.55 -15.48
N PHE A 29 -3.04 11.89 -14.46
CA PHE A 29 -1.93 11.06 -14.06
C PHE A 29 -2.41 9.70 -13.55
N LYS A 30 -1.81 8.63 -14.06
CA LYS A 30 -2.03 7.27 -13.62
C LYS A 30 -0.74 6.72 -13.04
N ALA A 31 -0.73 6.47 -11.74
CA ALA A 31 0.39 5.79 -11.10
C ALA A 31 0.35 4.30 -11.46
N GLU A 32 1.27 3.87 -12.31
CA GLU A 32 1.40 2.46 -12.71
C GLU A 32 2.62 1.84 -12.04
N MET A 33 2.44 0.66 -11.49
CA MET A 33 3.52 -0.12 -10.92
C MET A 33 3.43 -1.58 -11.33
N LYS A 34 4.54 -2.12 -11.81
CA LYS A 34 4.67 -3.55 -12.13
C LYS A 34 5.40 -4.24 -10.99
N THR A 35 4.95 -5.41 -10.60
CA THR A 35 5.61 -6.24 -9.60
C THR A 35 5.72 -7.66 -10.10
N LEU A 36 6.82 -8.31 -9.78
CA LEU A 36 7.06 -9.72 -10.04
C LEU A 36 7.18 -10.42 -8.69
N GLN A 37 6.53 -11.56 -8.55
CA GLN A 37 6.66 -12.39 -7.36
C GLN A 37 6.98 -13.82 -7.75
N TYR A 38 8.10 -14.30 -7.27
CA TYR A 38 8.49 -15.70 -7.39
C TYR A 38 8.13 -16.41 -6.10
N SER A 39 7.55 -17.60 -6.21
CA SER A 39 7.27 -18.43 -5.04
C SER A 39 7.52 -19.89 -5.35
N LEU A 40 8.17 -20.56 -4.41
CA LEU A 40 8.36 -21.99 -4.40
C LEU A 40 7.73 -22.54 -3.13
N TYR A 41 7.01 -23.64 -3.26
CA TYR A 41 6.29 -24.25 -2.17
C TYR A 41 6.53 -25.76 -2.17
N LEU A 42 6.88 -26.29 -1.02
CA LEU A 42 7.03 -27.71 -0.77
C LEU A 42 6.22 -28.09 0.45
N GLN A 43 5.40 -29.10 0.34
CA GLN A 43 4.60 -29.64 1.45
C GLN A 43 4.57 -31.14 1.38
N ASP A 44 4.66 -31.76 2.54
CA ASP A 44 4.45 -33.18 2.72
C ASP A 44 3.38 -33.45 3.78
N GLN A 45 2.63 -34.51 3.59
CA GLN A 45 1.61 -34.98 4.50
C GLN A 45 1.89 -36.44 4.86
N MET A 46 2.28 -36.65 6.10
CA MET A 46 2.64 -37.95 6.63
C MET A 46 1.51 -38.51 7.49
N ASN A 47 1.11 -39.71 7.21
CA ASN A 47 0.25 -40.46 8.12
C ASN A 47 1.17 -41.26 9.09
N ILE A 48 1.39 -40.68 10.27
CA ILE A 48 2.24 -41.30 11.30
C ILE A 48 1.55 -42.50 11.93
N SER A 49 0.23 -42.44 12.04
CA SER A 49 -0.64 -43.50 12.51
C SER A 49 -1.96 -43.44 11.74
N GLU A 50 -2.79 -44.50 11.86
CA GLU A 50 -4.13 -44.51 11.28
C GLU A 50 -4.97 -43.30 11.73
N ASN A 51 -4.71 -42.85 12.96
CA ASN A 51 -5.47 -41.76 13.61
C ASN A 51 -4.72 -40.45 13.66
N PHE A 52 -3.44 -40.38 13.25
CA PHE A 52 -2.62 -39.18 13.36
C PHE A 52 -1.96 -38.82 12.05
N LYS A 53 -2.31 -37.64 11.56
CA LYS A 53 -1.74 -37.01 10.35
C LYS A 53 -0.92 -35.80 10.71
N LEU A 54 0.30 -35.72 10.19
CA LEU A 54 1.18 -34.57 10.30
C LEU A 54 1.35 -33.95 8.92
N THR A 55 1.24 -32.65 8.81
CA THR A 55 1.52 -31.91 7.59
C THR A 55 2.66 -30.95 7.88
N ALA A 56 3.73 -31.02 7.11
CA ALA A 56 4.84 -30.09 7.18
C ALA A 56 5.06 -29.45 5.81
N GLY A 57 5.29 -28.15 5.77
CA GLY A 57 5.51 -27.42 4.53
C GLY A 57 6.43 -26.24 4.73
N ILE A 58 7.08 -25.85 3.65
CA ILE A 58 7.93 -24.68 3.59
C ILE A 58 7.63 -23.91 2.31
N ARG A 59 7.54 -22.58 2.41
CA ARG A 59 7.32 -21.70 1.28
C ARG A 59 8.41 -20.65 1.23
N PHE A 60 8.96 -20.47 0.06
CA PHE A 60 9.91 -19.42 -0.26
C PHE A 60 9.23 -18.41 -1.16
N GLU A 61 9.33 -17.14 -0.83
CA GLU A 61 8.76 -16.07 -1.63
C GLU A 61 9.80 -14.97 -1.83
N MET A 62 9.91 -14.49 -3.05
CA MET A 62 10.79 -13.39 -3.41
C MET A 62 10.03 -12.38 -4.26
N PRO A 63 9.54 -11.29 -3.66
CA PRO A 63 8.98 -10.18 -4.40
C PRO A 63 10.11 -9.39 -5.08
N LYS A 64 9.91 -9.00 -6.33
CA LYS A 64 10.81 -8.14 -7.08
C LYS A 64 10.04 -6.93 -7.58
N TYR A 65 10.53 -5.76 -7.25
CA TYR A 65 9.97 -4.50 -7.69
C TYR A 65 10.86 -3.91 -8.78
N PRO A 66 10.30 -3.56 -9.95
CA PRO A 66 11.04 -2.85 -10.98
C PRO A 66 11.49 -1.48 -10.50
N SER A 67 12.54 -0.96 -11.11
CA SER A 67 13.06 0.36 -10.80
C SER A 67 12.02 1.46 -11.10
N LEU A 68 11.93 2.44 -10.22
CA LEU A 68 11.10 3.65 -10.36
C LEU A 68 11.94 4.86 -10.83
N LYS A 69 12.96 4.65 -11.67
CA LYS A 69 13.87 5.72 -12.10
C LYS A 69 13.15 6.97 -12.63
N ASN A 70 12.01 6.79 -13.30
CA ASN A 70 11.22 7.90 -13.85
C ASN A 70 10.45 8.68 -12.76
N ASN A 71 10.52 8.24 -11.50
CA ASN A 71 9.84 8.86 -10.38
C ASN A 71 10.81 9.62 -9.45
N TYR A 72 12.02 9.89 -9.90
CA TYR A 72 13.01 10.62 -9.14
C TYR A 72 12.65 12.11 -9.04
N ASN A 73 12.53 12.60 -7.82
CA ASN A 73 12.33 14.02 -7.51
C ASN A 73 13.59 14.58 -6.84
N GLU A 74 14.25 15.51 -7.50
CA GLU A 74 15.51 16.09 -7.05
C GLU A 74 15.31 16.99 -5.81
N ASP A 75 14.23 17.74 -5.76
CA ASP A 75 13.94 18.64 -4.64
C ASP A 75 13.68 17.84 -3.36
N PHE A 76 12.95 16.71 -3.48
CA PHE A 76 12.74 15.81 -2.36
C PHE A 76 14.05 15.16 -1.89
N ALA A 77 14.91 14.76 -2.82
CA ALA A 77 16.19 14.14 -2.48
C ALA A 77 17.18 15.08 -1.78
N ARG A 78 17.01 16.39 -1.96
CA ARG A 78 17.81 17.43 -1.28
C ARG A 78 17.32 17.75 0.14
N CYS A 79 16.11 17.30 0.51
CA CYS A 79 15.59 17.52 1.85
C CYS A 79 16.37 16.72 2.88
N ASP A 80 16.73 17.36 3.99
CA ASP A 80 17.35 16.69 5.14
C ASP A 80 16.27 16.17 6.11
N PHE A 81 16.24 14.87 6.30
CA PHE A 81 15.33 14.21 7.24
C PHE A 81 16.08 13.73 8.49
N GLY A 82 16.80 14.63 9.14
CA GLY A 82 17.57 14.32 10.34
C GLY A 82 18.85 13.53 10.05
N GLY A 83 19.57 13.88 9.00
CA GLY A 83 20.82 13.22 8.58
C GLY A 83 20.59 11.99 7.71
N VAL A 84 19.35 11.68 7.35
CA VAL A 84 19.01 10.56 6.44
C VAL A 84 18.50 11.12 5.11
N SER A 85 19.09 10.67 4.02
CA SER A 85 18.65 11.02 2.66
C SER A 85 17.72 9.94 2.12
N TYR A 86 16.58 10.36 1.62
CA TYR A 86 15.61 9.50 0.94
C TYR A 86 15.43 9.93 -0.51
N SER A 87 15.08 8.98 -1.37
CA SER A 87 14.82 9.25 -2.77
C SER A 87 13.50 8.61 -3.21
N THR A 88 12.75 9.28 -4.07
CA THR A 88 11.42 8.85 -4.53
C THR A 88 11.48 7.69 -5.55
N ASP A 89 12.64 7.38 -6.08
CA ASP A 89 12.89 6.27 -7.00
C ASP A 89 13.32 4.97 -6.32
N GLN A 90 13.47 4.99 -4.99
CA GLN A 90 13.86 3.81 -4.23
C GLN A 90 12.74 2.80 -4.17
N VAL A 91 13.09 1.55 -4.42
CA VAL A 91 12.20 0.40 -4.27
C VAL A 91 12.75 -0.56 -3.22
N PRO A 92 11.89 -1.28 -2.50
CA PRO A 92 12.35 -2.31 -1.58
C PRO A 92 13.24 -3.33 -2.27
N SER A 93 14.33 -3.71 -1.65
CA SER A 93 15.20 -4.76 -2.19
C SER A 93 14.49 -6.11 -2.19
N ALA A 94 14.74 -6.90 -3.24
CA ALA A 94 14.25 -8.27 -3.30
C ALA A 94 14.90 -9.10 -2.19
N LYS A 95 14.12 -9.56 -1.22
CA LYS A 95 14.57 -10.46 -0.15
C LYS A 95 13.75 -11.73 -0.19
N ILE A 96 14.41 -12.86 0.02
CA ILE A 96 13.73 -14.16 0.13
C ILE A 96 13.09 -14.24 1.50
N SER A 97 11.79 -14.48 1.53
CA SER A 97 11.03 -14.77 2.74
C SER A 97 10.79 -16.26 2.84
N VAL A 98 10.99 -16.82 4.01
CA VAL A 98 10.80 -18.24 4.29
C VAL A 98 9.66 -18.41 5.26
N SER A 99 8.68 -19.23 4.89
CA SER A 99 7.44 -19.46 5.63
C SER A 99 7.25 -20.95 5.92
N PRO A 100 7.88 -21.49 6.98
CA PRO A 100 7.64 -22.85 7.42
C PRO A 100 6.25 -22.98 8.06
N ARG A 101 5.60 -24.13 7.87
CA ARG A 101 4.29 -24.47 8.42
C ARG A 101 4.27 -25.91 8.89
N VAL A 102 3.65 -26.14 10.02
CA VAL A 102 3.40 -27.46 10.57
C VAL A 102 1.97 -27.53 11.05
N GLY A 103 1.30 -28.60 10.70
CA GLY A 103 -0.08 -28.85 11.14
C GLY A 103 -0.28 -30.30 11.48
N PHE A 104 -1.21 -30.59 12.37
CA PHE A 104 -1.57 -31.95 12.70
C PHE A 104 -3.09 -32.12 12.77
N ASN A 105 -3.52 -33.34 12.56
CA ASN A 105 -4.88 -33.79 12.72
C ASN A 105 -4.86 -35.13 13.43
N TRP A 106 -5.43 -35.18 14.61
CA TRP A 106 -5.45 -36.35 15.48
C TRP A 106 -6.87 -36.75 15.84
N ASP A 107 -7.25 -37.93 15.40
CA ASP A 107 -8.48 -38.63 15.86
C ASP A 107 -8.17 -39.40 17.13
N ILE A 108 -8.57 -38.89 18.27
CA ILE A 108 -8.21 -39.47 19.57
C ILE A 108 -8.82 -40.84 19.78
N THR A 109 -10.01 -41.06 19.26
CA THR A 109 -10.76 -42.32 19.46
C THR A 109 -10.68 -43.29 18.30
N GLY A 110 -10.24 -42.84 17.13
CA GLY A 110 -10.27 -43.62 15.91
C GLY A 110 -11.64 -43.73 15.24
N GLU A 111 -12.70 -43.32 15.92
CA GLU A 111 -14.09 -43.34 15.45
C GLU A 111 -14.57 -41.99 14.94
N ARG A 112 -13.66 -41.01 14.84
CA ARG A 112 -13.94 -39.58 14.52
C ARG A 112 -14.88 -38.90 15.49
N LYS A 113 -15.03 -39.41 16.71
CA LYS A 113 -15.88 -38.82 17.76
C LYS A 113 -15.21 -37.59 18.37
N TYR A 114 -13.91 -37.63 18.58
CA TYR A 114 -13.10 -36.51 19.07
C TYR A 114 -11.89 -36.33 18.17
N VAL A 115 -11.87 -35.21 17.44
CA VAL A 115 -10.78 -34.86 16.52
C VAL A 115 -10.12 -33.58 16.97
N LEU A 116 -8.84 -33.64 17.33
CA LEU A 116 -8.00 -32.50 17.64
C LEU A 116 -7.20 -32.07 16.40
N ARG A 117 -7.30 -30.79 16.07
CA ARG A 117 -6.55 -30.17 14.98
C ARG A 117 -5.77 -28.98 15.49
N GLY A 118 -4.55 -28.83 15.03
CA GLY A 118 -3.71 -27.70 15.38
C GLY A 118 -2.64 -27.48 14.34
N GLY A 119 -2.03 -26.32 14.40
CA GLY A 119 -0.93 -25.98 13.51
C GLY A 119 -0.28 -24.66 13.90
N THR A 120 0.95 -24.50 13.46
CA THR A 120 1.72 -23.28 13.60
C THR A 120 2.55 -23.02 12.37
N GLY A 121 2.95 -21.79 12.17
CA GLY A 121 3.81 -21.39 11.04
C GLY A 121 4.14 -19.93 11.05
N LEU A 122 5.13 -19.59 10.22
CA LEU A 122 5.44 -18.22 9.88
C LEU A 122 4.69 -17.85 8.61
N TYR A 123 4.00 -16.71 8.67
CA TYR A 123 3.21 -16.20 7.55
C TYR A 123 3.75 -14.84 7.16
N VAL A 124 4.27 -14.74 5.94
CA VAL A 124 4.71 -13.47 5.36
C VAL A 124 3.59 -12.94 4.49
N GLY A 125 3.10 -11.75 4.84
CA GLY A 125 2.11 -11.03 4.03
C GLY A 125 2.75 -10.31 2.85
N ARG A 126 1.96 -10.05 1.81
CA ARG A 126 2.38 -9.17 0.71
C ARG A 126 2.34 -7.72 1.17
N LEU A 127 3.31 -6.94 0.71
CA LEU A 127 3.24 -5.49 0.87
C LEU A 127 2.00 -4.96 0.14
N PRO A 128 1.15 -4.16 0.79
CA PRO A 128 -0.02 -3.57 0.15
C PRO A 128 0.41 -2.68 -1.03
N PHE A 129 -0.08 -2.98 -2.23
CA PHE A 129 0.26 -2.21 -3.43
C PHE A 129 -0.15 -0.75 -3.35
N VAL A 130 -1.19 -0.45 -2.59
CA VAL A 130 -1.65 0.92 -2.37
C VAL A 130 -0.55 1.81 -1.79
N TRP A 131 0.32 1.29 -0.92
CA TRP A 131 1.43 2.07 -0.37
C TRP A 131 2.47 2.42 -1.42
N LEU A 132 2.78 1.47 -2.30
CA LEU A 132 3.73 1.67 -3.39
C LEU A 132 3.18 2.64 -4.44
N VAL A 133 1.91 2.46 -4.83
CA VAL A 133 1.23 3.33 -5.79
C VAL A 133 1.07 4.75 -5.22
N SER A 134 0.76 4.88 -3.93
CA SER A 134 0.68 6.18 -3.26
C SER A 134 2.04 6.87 -3.20
N ALA A 135 3.13 6.14 -2.98
CA ALA A 135 4.48 6.71 -3.03
C ALA A 135 4.81 7.28 -4.42
N VAL A 136 4.42 6.57 -5.48
CA VAL A 136 4.56 7.06 -6.86
C VAL A 136 3.68 8.28 -7.11
N GLY A 137 2.40 8.21 -6.72
CA GLY A 137 1.43 9.28 -6.91
C GLY A 137 1.79 10.58 -6.20
N ASN A 138 2.38 10.47 -4.99
CA ASN A 138 2.72 11.61 -4.14
C ASN A 138 4.18 12.07 -4.29
N SER A 139 4.89 11.59 -5.30
CA SER A 139 6.27 11.98 -5.57
C SER A 139 6.46 13.38 -6.14
N ASN A 140 5.37 14.07 -6.51
CA ASN A 140 5.33 15.34 -7.23
C ASN A 140 6.03 15.32 -8.61
N VAL A 141 6.25 14.14 -9.17
CA VAL A 141 6.82 13.99 -10.53
C VAL A 141 5.73 13.98 -11.59
N GLY A 142 4.70 13.14 -11.41
CA GLY A 142 3.60 13.02 -12.36
C GLY A 142 2.42 13.95 -12.08
N GLN A 143 2.27 14.39 -10.85
CA GLN A 143 1.24 15.34 -10.42
C GLN A 143 1.72 16.19 -9.26
N ASN A 144 1.24 17.41 -9.17
CA ASN A 144 1.48 18.31 -8.04
C ASN A 144 0.21 18.49 -7.24
N GLN A 145 0.35 18.55 -5.90
CA GLN A 145 -0.73 18.85 -4.99
C GLN A 145 -0.42 20.15 -4.24
N TYR A 146 -1.29 21.12 -4.37
CA TYR A 146 -1.28 22.35 -3.58
C TYR A 146 -2.28 22.24 -2.44
N TYR A 147 -1.81 22.43 -1.23
CA TYR A 147 -2.61 22.34 -0.02
C TYR A 147 -2.62 23.65 0.75
N TYR A 148 -3.80 24.20 0.94
CA TYR A 148 -4.00 25.47 1.65
C TYR A 148 -4.82 25.23 2.91
N THR A 149 -4.31 25.68 4.05
CA THR A 149 -4.96 25.53 5.36
C THR A 149 -5.62 26.82 5.86
N LYS A 150 -5.34 27.95 5.21
CA LYS A 150 -5.89 29.24 5.58
C LYS A 150 -6.75 29.78 4.46
N VAL A 151 -7.98 30.17 4.79
CA VAL A 151 -8.93 30.74 3.83
C VAL A 151 -8.43 32.04 3.21
N ALA A 152 -7.64 32.82 3.94
CA ALA A 152 -7.05 34.07 3.45
C ALA A 152 -6.11 33.89 2.26
N ASP A 153 -5.54 32.70 2.09
CA ASP A 153 -4.63 32.37 0.99
C ASP A 153 -5.38 31.75 -0.22
N CYS A 154 -6.68 31.53 -0.10
CA CYS A 154 -7.48 30.95 -1.15
C CYS A 154 -8.09 32.00 -2.05
N LEU A 155 -7.40 32.35 -3.12
CA LEU A 155 -7.85 33.32 -4.13
C LEU A 155 -9.12 32.90 -4.88
N LEU A 156 -9.55 31.64 -4.73
CA LEU A 156 -10.74 31.09 -5.40
C LEU A 156 -12.03 31.36 -4.61
N TYR A 157 -11.93 31.85 -3.38
CA TYR A 157 -13.08 32.09 -2.55
C TYR A 157 -13.32 33.60 -2.36
N THR A 158 -13.46 34.33 -3.44
CA THR A 158 -14.21 35.57 -3.46
C THR A 158 -15.63 35.24 -3.89
N SER A 159 -16.34 34.45 -3.13
CA SER A 159 -17.73 34.29 -3.45
C SER A 159 -18.52 35.45 -2.87
N ASP A 160 -18.87 36.33 -3.68
CA ASP A 160 -20.04 37.19 -3.57
C ASP A 160 -21.37 36.42 -3.59
N ALA A 161 -21.35 35.15 -3.25
CA ALA A 161 -22.59 34.39 -3.08
C ALA A 161 -23.39 34.87 -1.84
N ALA A 162 -22.87 35.85 -1.08
CA ALA A 162 -23.58 36.44 0.05
C ALA A 162 -24.28 37.78 -0.29
N ASP A 163 -24.13 38.33 -1.49
CA ASP A 163 -24.74 39.58 -1.88
C ASP A 163 -26.01 39.44 -2.71
N ASP A 164 -26.56 38.27 -2.85
CA ASP A 164 -27.96 38.14 -3.25
C ASP A 164 -28.90 38.46 -2.09
N LYS A 165 -28.78 39.74 -1.65
CA LYS A 165 -29.88 40.40 -0.97
C LYS A 165 -30.86 40.88 -2.03
N ALA A 166 -31.74 40.02 -2.41
CA ALA A 166 -33.02 40.45 -2.95
C ALA A 166 -33.97 40.78 -1.83
#